data_75865acb4a600a8493d198ff5f6d658c
#
_entry.id   75865acb4a600a8493d198ff5f6d658c
#
_cell.length_a   1.000
_cell.length_b   1.000
_cell.length_c   1.000
_cell.angle_alpha   90.00
_cell.angle_beta   90.00
_cell.angle_gamma   90.00
#
_symmetry.space_group_name_H-M   'P 1'
#
loop_
_entity.id
_entity.type
_entity.pdbx_description
1 polymer ?
#
loop_
_entity_poly.entity_id
_entity_poly.type
_entity_poly.pdbx_seq_one_letter_code
_entity_poly.pdbx_strand_id
1 'polypeptide(L)'
;MKIKITLLFVVIAVLQPLRLFAAGKGNAGKPRVIVLTDIENEPDDAMSMVRFLTYSNQWDVEGLVATTSVHQKKETAAWRIREIVTAYGKVRDNLLKHEKGYPSAGYLLSVIKEGRPDYGMHAVGKGMDSEGSELIIKAVDRSDNRPVWVLVWGGPNCLAQALWKVKATRSESEIKAFVSKLRVYAISDQDDSGVWIRKTFKDLFYIVSPGFHRLGGYHYATWSGISGDKFHGRFGGADFSIVDNPWLDEHIRSKGELGKQYPYMKFLMEGDSPTFMYLIDNGLGCAEHPDWGSWGGRYELYQPRMERWFIEPETRPIWTDAQDEVMGCDGSWHTSNKATIWRWREAYQNDFVARMDWTVKDYGEANHPPVPALACAAEMTAATGDTIRLSALGTSDPDGDSLSYSWFYYPEAGTFNVATARTGSPLKIVGHDSRDAYFIVPKGGRLGTMHIILAVTDSGTPRLTRYARVIVNVIK
;
A
#
# COMPACT_ATOMS: atom_id res chain seq x y z
N MET A 1 -22.65 65.95 -24.61
CA MET A 1 -21.30 65.44 -24.37
C MET A 1 -21.45 64.06 -23.65
N LYS A 2 -21.41 62.95 -24.39
CA LYS A 2 -21.61 61.60 -23.84
C LYS A 2 -20.25 61.04 -23.55
N ILE A 3 -19.94 60.78 -22.27
CA ILE A 3 -18.71 60.13 -21.82
C ILE A 3 -18.92 58.62 -21.93
N LYS A 4 -18.15 57.96 -22.78
CA LYS A 4 -18.05 56.48 -22.86
C LYS A 4 -17.02 56.00 -21.82
N ILE A 5 -17.49 55.26 -20.81
CA ILE A 5 -16.61 54.58 -19.87
C ILE A 5 -16.34 53.20 -20.47
N THR A 6 -15.08 52.94 -20.84
CA THR A 6 -14.62 51.64 -21.28
C THR A 6 -14.13 50.89 -20.04
N LEU A 7 -14.85 49.84 -19.64
CA LEU A 7 -14.40 48.92 -18.58
C LEU A 7 -13.33 47.99 -19.15
N LEU A 8 -12.12 48.12 -18.62
CA LEU A 8 -11.01 47.19 -18.90
C LEU A 8 -11.10 46.02 -17.92
N PHE A 9 -11.51 44.84 -18.39
CA PHE A 9 -11.41 43.61 -17.62
C PHE A 9 -9.97 43.11 -17.61
N VAL A 10 -9.29 43.25 -16.47
CA VAL A 10 -8.01 42.59 -16.23
C VAL A 10 -8.29 41.17 -15.77
N VAL A 11 -8.09 40.21 -16.65
CA VAL A 11 -8.10 38.77 -16.30
C VAL A 11 -6.79 38.49 -15.59
N ILE A 12 -6.81 38.39 -14.27
CA ILE A 12 -5.70 37.89 -13.48
C ILE A 12 -5.73 36.37 -13.61
N ALA A 13 -4.89 35.82 -14.50
CA ALA A 13 -4.59 34.39 -14.53
C ALA A 13 -3.81 34.05 -13.26
N VAL A 14 -4.47 33.40 -12.30
CA VAL A 14 -3.81 32.79 -11.15
C VAL A 14 -3.05 31.59 -11.66
N LEU A 15 -1.77 31.78 -11.98
CA LEU A 15 -0.82 30.70 -12.20
C LEU A 15 -0.65 29.98 -10.85
N GLN A 16 -1.36 28.87 -10.67
CA GLN A 16 -1.01 27.93 -9.62
C GLN A 16 0.36 27.32 -10.00
N PRO A 17 1.33 27.29 -9.08
CA PRO A 17 2.60 26.65 -9.37
C PRO A 17 2.33 25.17 -9.59
N LEU A 18 2.57 24.68 -10.82
CA LEU A 18 2.72 23.24 -11.08
C LEU A 18 3.82 22.75 -10.13
N ARG A 19 3.43 22.00 -9.11
CA ARG A 19 4.39 21.22 -8.34
C ARG A 19 4.87 20.12 -9.26
N LEU A 20 6.08 20.26 -9.79
CA LEU A 20 6.82 19.15 -10.40
C LEU A 20 6.99 18.06 -9.34
N PHE A 21 6.22 17.03 -9.45
CA PHE A 21 6.51 15.77 -8.77
C PHE A 21 7.53 15.02 -9.63
N ALA A 22 8.79 15.11 -9.25
CA ALA A 22 9.80 14.21 -9.78
C ALA A 22 9.39 12.78 -9.34
N ALA A 23 9.00 11.96 -10.28
CA ALA A 23 8.91 10.52 -10.07
C ALA A 23 10.35 10.00 -9.92
N GLY A 24 10.78 9.76 -8.70
CA GLY A 24 12.10 9.27 -8.38
C GLY A 24 12.80 10.11 -7.32
N LYS A 25 12.86 9.60 -6.09
CA LYS A 25 13.62 10.11 -4.93
C LYS A 25 13.41 11.60 -4.64
N GLY A 26 12.18 11.99 -4.40
CA GLY A 26 11.92 13.16 -3.57
C GLY A 26 12.52 12.89 -2.17
N ASN A 27 13.11 13.92 -1.57
CA ASN A 27 13.67 13.93 -0.22
C ASN A 27 12.57 13.78 0.87
N ALA A 28 11.52 13.03 0.58
CA ALA A 28 10.54 12.58 1.55
C ALA A 28 11.19 11.42 2.30
N GLY A 29 11.56 11.66 3.57
CA GLY A 29 12.10 10.62 4.43
C GLY A 29 11.17 9.40 4.48
N LYS A 30 11.60 8.32 5.13
CA LYS A 30 10.80 7.10 5.29
C LYS A 30 9.39 7.41 5.77
N PRO A 31 8.35 6.68 5.31
CA PRO A 31 7.00 6.78 5.89
C PRO A 31 7.04 6.54 7.40
N ARG A 32 6.29 7.33 8.16
CA ARG A 32 6.09 7.13 9.60
C ARG A 32 4.87 6.24 9.77
N VAL A 33 5.00 5.10 10.46
CA VAL A 33 3.94 4.09 10.51
C VAL A 33 3.56 3.72 11.94
N ILE A 34 2.25 3.55 12.19
CA ILE A 34 1.66 2.94 13.37
C ILE A 34 0.78 1.80 12.90
N VAL A 35 0.97 0.61 13.46
CA VAL A 35 0.12 -0.56 13.20
C VAL A 35 -0.88 -0.73 14.31
N LEU A 36 -2.16 -0.96 13.96
CA LEU A 36 -3.23 -1.36 14.88
C LEU A 36 -3.66 -2.78 14.52
N THR A 37 -3.43 -3.77 15.40
CA THR A 37 -3.61 -5.19 15.10
C THR A 37 -4.40 -5.89 16.20
N ASP A 38 -5.33 -6.75 15.82
CA ASP A 38 -6.02 -7.69 16.70
C ASP A 38 -5.35 -9.07 16.72
N ILE A 39 -4.02 -9.05 16.64
CA ILE A 39 -3.15 -10.23 16.63
C ILE A 39 -3.59 -11.28 17.65
N GLU A 40 -3.49 -12.57 17.27
CA GLU A 40 -3.97 -13.76 17.98
C GLU A 40 -5.49 -14.00 17.85
N ASN A 41 -6.21 -13.17 17.13
CA ASN A 41 -7.55 -13.53 16.68
C ASN A 41 -7.48 -14.69 15.65
N GLU A 42 -6.69 -14.49 14.61
CA GLU A 42 -6.37 -15.43 13.53
C GLU A 42 -4.85 -15.47 13.30
N PRO A 43 -4.29 -16.47 12.58
CA PRO A 43 -2.86 -16.54 12.34
C PRO A 43 -2.30 -15.42 11.47
N ASP A 44 -3.11 -14.77 10.63
CA ASP A 44 -2.65 -13.89 9.56
C ASP A 44 -2.02 -12.58 10.04
N ASP A 45 -2.48 -11.99 11.14
CA ASP A 45 -1.80 -10.85 11.80
C ASP A 45 -0.35 -11.18 12.19
N ALA A 46 -0.13 -12.36 12.79
CA ALA A 46 1.20 -12.80 13.17
C ALA A 46 2.08 -13.08 11.93
N MET A 47 1.51 -13.60 10.84
CA MET A 47 2.18 -13.74 9.55
C MET A 47 2.56 -12.37 9.01
N SER A 48 1.62 -11.44 8.98
CA SER A 48 1.80 -10.06 8.53
C SER A 48 2.87 -9.33 9.36
N MET A 49 2.91 -9.55 10.68
CA MET A 49 3.91 -8.94 11.56
C MET A 49 5.32 -9.45 11.25
N VAL A 50 5.49 -10.75 10.97
CA VAL A 50 6.79 -11.31 10.56
C VAL A 50 7.26 -10.66 9.26
N ARG A 51 6.41 -10.58 8.22
CA ARG A 51 6.75 -9.89 6.97
C ARG A 51 7.06 -8.42 7.23
N PHE A 52 6.20 -7.69 7.95
CA PHE A 52 6.39 -6.28 8.28
C PHE A 52 7.77 -5.98 8.86
N LEU A 53 8.25 -6.82 9.78
CA LEU A 53 9.55 -6.63 10.42
C LEU A 53 10.72 -6.83 9.46
N THR A 54 10.61 -7.67 8.44
CA THR A 54 11.65 -7.83 7.41
C THR A 54 11.75 -6.62 6.47
N TYR A 55 10.74 -5.76 6.46
CA TYR A 55 10.72 -4.49 5.73
C TYR A 55 10.87 -3.25 6.63
N SER A 56 11.09 -3.44 7.93
CA SER A 56 11.11 -2.34 8.92
C SER A 56 12.23 -1.32 8.69
N ASN A 57 13.17 -1.61 7.81
CA ASN A 57 14.17 -0.65 7.35
C ASN A 57 13.61 0.39 6.36
N GLN A 58 12.41 0.20 5.80
CA GLN A 58 11.81 1.11 4.82
C GLN A 58 10.94 2.21 5.45
N TRP A 59 10.59 2.11 6.72
CA TRP A 59 9.77 3.09 7.43
C TRP A 59 10.29 3.40 8.83
N ASP A 60 9.77 4.49 9.41
CA ASP A 60 9.96 4.82 10.82
C ASP A 60 8.76 4.25 11.59
N VAL A 61 8.98 3.15 12.30
CA VAL A 61 7.94 2.50 13.10
C VAL A 61 7.72 3.33 14.36
N GLU A 62 6.56 3.98 14.47
CA GLU A 62 6.23 4.83 15.63
C GLU A 62 5.34 4.12 16.66
N GLY A 63 4.67 3.04 16.26
CA GLY A 63 3.85 2.25 17.15
C GLY A 63 3.47 0.89 16.60
N LEU A 64 3.39 -0.09 17.48
CA LEU A 64 2.81 -1.41 17.27
C LEU A 64 1.75 -1.60 18.36
N VAL A 65 0.48 -1.44 18.03
CA VAL A 65 -0.60 -1.35 19.00
C VAL A 65 -1.54 -2.53 18.88
N ALA A 66 -1.64 -3.31 19.94
CA ALA A 66 -2.64 -4.36 20.03
C ALA A 66 -4.04 -3.76 20.29
N THR A 67 -5.02 -4.13 19.47
CA THR A 67 -6.39 -3.61 19.52
C THR A 67 -7.41 -4.74 19.57
N THR A 68 -8.67 -4.38 19.72
CA THR A 68 -9.80 -5.30 19.54
C THR A 68 -10.33 -5.26 18.10
N SER A 69 -11.18 -6.22 17.75
CA SER A 69 -11.93 -6.25 16.50
C SER A 69 -13.28 -6.94 16.69
N VAL A 70 -14.03 -7.09 15.62
CA VAL A 70 -15.25 -7.91 15.61
C VAL A 70 -14.98 -9.37 15.97
N HIS A 71 -13.77 -9.83 15.74
CA HIS A 71 -13.36 -11.21 16.03
C HIS A 71 -12.77 -11.37 17.44
N GLN A 72 -12.15 -10.31 17.98
CA GLN A 72 -11.51 -10.29 19.31
C GLN A 72 -11.97 -9.05 20.09
N LYS A 73 -13.13 -9.17 20.79
CA LYS A 73 -13.86 -8.01 21.31
C LYS A 73 -13.49 -7.57 22.73
N LYS A 74 -12.80 -8.43 23.49
CA LYS A 74 -12.63 -8.25 24.95
C LYS A 74 -11.18 -8.42 25.43
N GLU A 75 -10.26 -8.57 24.51
CA GLU A 75 -8.86 -8.77 24.84
C GLU A 75 -7.94 -8.18 23.76
N THR A 76 -6.70 -7.96 24.13
CA THR A 76 -5.60 -7.55 23.26
C THR A 76 -4.40 -8.43 23.51
N ALA A 77 -3.54 -8.68 22.50
CA ALA A 77 -2.45 -9.61 22.61
C ALA A 77 -1.08 -8.97 22.32
N ALA A 78 -0.77 -7.86 22.99
CA ALA A 78 0.56 -7.21 22.85
C ALA A 78 1.72 -8.15 23.19
N TRP A 79 1.49 -9.18 24.00
CA TRP A 79 2.48 -10.21 24.32
C TRP A 79 3.00 -10.92 23.06
N ARG A 80 2.12 -11.18 22.10
CA ARG A 80 2.49 -11.85 20.84
C ARG A 80 3.36 -10.95 19.96
N ILE A 81 3.05 -9.66 19.88
CA ILE A 81 3.90 -8.68 19.20
C ILE A 81 5.31 -8.69 19.82
N ARG A 82 5.41 -8.73 21.17
CA ARG A 82 6.69 -8.79 21.89
C ARG A 82 7.49 -10.05 21.54
N GLU A 83 6.85 -11.20 21.45
CA GLU A 83 7.52 -12.44 21.06
C GLU A 83 8.13 -12.35 19.66
N ILE A 84 7.35 -11.87 18.68
CA ILE A 84 7.80 -11.74 17.28
C ILE A 84 8.93 -10.71 17.17
N VAL A 85 8.82 -9.55 17.85
CA VAL A 85 9.87 -8.53 17.89
C VAL A 85 11.13 -9.05 18.58
N THR A 86 11.00 -9.89 19.62
CA THR A 86 12.13 -10.52 20.27
C THR A 86 12.86 -11.49 19.35
N ALA A 87 12.11 -12.28 18.56
CA ALA A 87 12.66 -13.15 17.54
C ALA A 87 13.36 -12.39 16.41
N TYR A 88 12.76 -11.26 15.95
CA TYR A 88 13.39 -10.33 15.02
C TYR A 88 14.74 -9.83 15.57
N GLY A 89 14.82 -9.52 16.85
CA GLY A 89 16.07 -9.07 17.46
C GLY A 89 17.22 -10.05 17.30
N LYS A 90 16.94 -11.37 17.23
CA LYS A 90 17.95 -12.40 17.04
C LYS A 90 18.49 -12.48 15.61
N VAL A 91 17.77 -11.98 14.62
CA VAL A 91 18.14 -12.01 13.19
C VAL A 91 18.51 -10.66 12.64
N ARG A 92 18.27 -9.58 13.39
CA ARG A 92 18.49 -8.19 12.94
C ARG A 92 19.91 -7.93 12.46
N ASP A 93 20.91 -8.43 13.16
CA ASP A 93 22.31 -8.18 12.80
C ASP A 93 22.67 -8.83 11.46
N ASN A 94 22.00 -9.92 11.12
CA ASN A 94 22.12 -10.52 9.78
C ASN A 94 21.45 -9.63 8.71
N LEU A 95 20.22 -9.18 8.96
CA LEU A 95 19.51 -8.24 8.07
C LEU A 95 20.36 -6.98 7.77
N LEU A 96 21.10 -6.47 8.74
CA LEU A 96 21.97 -5.29 8.60
C LEU A 96 23.19 -5.53 7.70
N LYS A 97 23.54 -6.77 7.41
CA LYS A 97 24.58 -7.09 6.42
C LYS A 97 24.10 -6.81 4.99
N HIS A 98 22.79 -6.94 4.74
CA HIS A 98 22.15 -6.77 3.43
C HIS A 98 21.70 -5.35 3.18
N GLU A 99 20.95 -4.75 4.12
CA GLU A 99 20.49 -3.36 4.02
C GLU A 99 20.61 -2.65 5.37
N LYS A 100 20.89 -1.36 5.33
CA LYS A 100 20.93 -0.51 6.54
C LYS A 100 19.52 -0.08 6.96
N GLY A 101 19.39 0.37 8.20
CA GLY A 101 18.21 1.10 8.67
C GLY A 101 17.18 0.25 9.41
N TYR A 102 17.46 -1.01 9.68
CA TYR A 102 16.62 -1.86 10.54
C TYR A 102 16.64 -1.35 11.98
N PRO A 103 15.49 -1.02 12.60
CA PRO A 103 15.41 -0.53 13.97
C PRO A 103 15.89 -1.60 14.96
N SER A 104 16.37 -1.18 16.14
CA SER A 104 16.71 -2.16 17.17
C SER A 104 15.46 -2.81 17.77
N ALA A 105 15.58 -4.06 18.19
CA ALA A 105 14.49 -4.74 18.90
C ALA A 105 14.10 -3.99 20.18
N GLY A 106 15.07 -3.44 20.92
CA GLY A 106 14.79 -2.62 22.11
C GLY A 106 13.94 -1.40 21.80
N TYR A 107 14.19 -0.71 20.67
CA TYR A 107 13.34 0.38 20.23
C TYR A 107 11.93 -0.11 19.88
N LEU A 108 11.79 -1.17 19.06
CA LEU A 108 10.50 -1.70 18.69
C LEU A 108 9.68 -2.16 19.90
N LEU A 109 10.32 -2.82 20.88
CA LEU A 109 9.69 -3.21 22.15
C LEU A 109 9.18 -2.00 22.95
N SER A 110 9.83 -0.85 22.86
CA SER A 110 9.43 0.38 23.59
C SER A 110 8.19 1.04 22.99
N VAL A 111 7.91 0.83 21.70
CA VAL A 111 6.75 1.39 20.98
C VAL A 111 5.58 0.41 20.88
N ILE A 112 5.67 -0.78 21.48
CA ILE A 112 4.53 -1.68 21.63
C ILE A 112 3.62 -1.13 22.71
N LYS A 113 2.34 -0.92 22.37
CA LYS A 113 1.29 -0.40 23.26
C LYS A 113 0.01 -1.23 23.15
N GLU A 114 -0.85 -1.03 24.12
CA GLU A 114 -2.17 -1.64 24.14
C GLU A 114 -3.27 -0.61 23.96
N GLY A 115 -4.29 -0.97 23.19
CA GLY A 115 -5.60 -0.34 23.21
C GLY A 115 -6.39 -0.78 24.43
N ARG A 116 -7.63 -0.34 24.50
CA ARG A 116 -8.58 -0.86 25.50
C ARG A 116 -9.11 -2.22 25.05
N PRO A 117 -9.35 -3.15 25.99
CA PRO A 117 -9.97 -4.44 25.69
C PRO A 117 -11.51 -4.31 25.55
N ASP A 118 -11.96 -3.22 24.92
CA ASP A 118 -13.35 -2.89 24.67
C ASP A 118 -13.58 -2.75 23.15
N TYR A 119 -14.72 -3.21 22.65
CA TYR A 119 -15.02 -3.23 21.21
C TYR A 119 -15.51 -1.89 20.68
N GLY A 120 -14.93 -1.44 19.57
CA GLY A 120 -15.45 -0.33 18.77
C GLY A 120 -15.68 0.96 19.56
N MET A 121 -16.82 1.59 19.34
CA MET A 121 -17.18 2.84 20.02
C MET A 121 -17.40 2.72 21.53
N HIS A 122 -17.49 1.51 22.08
CA HIS A 122 -17.47 1.31 23.54
C HIS A 122 -16.12 1.67 24.16
N ALA A 123 -15.05 1.66 23.37
CA ALA A 123 -13.71 2.08 23.78
C ALA A 123 -13.44 3.59 23.54
N VAL A 124 -14.47 4.39 23.17
CA VAL A 124 -14.30 5.78 22.76
C VAL A 124 -15.13 6.72 23.63
N GLY A 125 -14.49 7.74 24.21
CA GLY A 125 -15.15 8.73 25.03
C GLY A 125 -14.31 9.25 26.19
N LYS A 126 -14.94 10.00 27.09
CA LYS A 126 -14.30 10.55 28.28
C LYS A 126 -13.81 9.43 29.20
N GLY A 127 -12.51 9.43 29.50
CA GLY A 127 -11.90 8.42 30.38
C GLY A 127 -11.58 7.08 29.69
N MET A 128 -11.69 7.03 28.34
CA MET A 128 -11.37 5.84 27.55
C MET A 128 -9.96 5.87 26.93
N ASP A 129 -9.11 6.79 27.39
CA ASP A 129 -7.72 6.87 26.92
C ASP A 129 -6.98 5.55 27.16
N SER A 130 -6.14 5.17 26.21
CA SER A 130 -5.25 4.01 26.27
C SER A 130 -3.82 4.40 25.91
N GLU A 131 -2.85 3.56 26.24
CA GLU A 131 -1.47 3.77 25.80
C GLU A 131 -1.39 3.91 24.25
N GLY A 132 -2.19 3.13 23.51
CA GLY A 132 -2.25 3.19 22.06
C GLY A 132 -2.82 4.51 21.54
N SER A 133 -3.92 5.02 22.09
CA SER A 133 -4.50 6.31 21.69
C SER A 133 -3.58 7.50 22.00
N GLU A 134 -2.92 7.47 23.15
CA GLU A 134 -1.95 8.51 23.54
C GLU A 134 -0.69 8.49 22.65
N LEU A 135 -0.23 7.31 22.27
CA LEU A 135 0.89 7.15 21.34
C LEU A 135 0.55 7.78 19.97
N ILE A 136 -0.65 7.56 19.43
CA ILE A 136 -1.09 8.16 18.17
C ILE A 136 -1.06 9.70 18.27
N ILE A 137 -1.64 10.27 19.34
CA ILE A 137 -1.65 11.71 19.54
C ILE A 137 -0.21 12.25 19.59
N LYS A 138 0.65 11.63 20.39
CA LYS A 138 2.05 12.03 20.53
C LYS A 138 2.82 11.95 19.22
N ALA A 139 2.58 10.92 18.41
CA ALA A 139 3.23 10.76 17.11
C ALA A 139 2.84 11.87 16.14
N VAL A 140 1.55 12.18 16.04
CA VAL A 140 1.05 13.24 15.14
C VAL A 140 1.46 14.64 15.59
N ASP A 141 1.52 14.89 16.90
CA ASP A 141 1.92 16.19 17.47
C ASP A 141 3.43 16.48 17.34
N ARG A 142 4.22 15.46 17.01
CA ARG A 142 5.66 15.65 16.82
C ARG A 142 5.93 16.72 15.75
N SER A 143 6.99 17.52 15.95
CA SER A 143 7.48 18.51 14.99
C SER A 143 8.12 17.82 13.78
N ASP A 144 7.32 17.09 13.02
CA ASP A 144 7.67 16.41 11.78
C ASP A 144 6.52 16.62 10.78
N ASN A 145 6.87 17.10 9.57
CA ASN A 145 5.87 17.42 8.55
C ASN A 145 5.47 16.20 7.71
N ARG A 146 6.16 15.06 7.87
CA ARG A 146 5.78 13.82 7.19
C ARG A 146 4.49 13.28 7.82
N PRO A 147 3.55 12.80 7.00
CA PRO A 147 2.32 12.21 7.53
C PRO A 147 2.62 10.93 8.33
N VAL A 148 1.74 10.64 9.30
CA VAL A 148 1.72 9.38 10.04
C VAL A 148 0.70 8.46 9.38
N TRP A 149 1.17 7.33 8.89
CA TRP A 149 0.34 6.26 8.35
C TRP A 149 -0.14 5.36 9.48
N VAL A 150 -1.45 5.27 9.65
CA VAL A 150 -2.08 4.33 10.59
C VAL A 150 -2.59 3.15 9.77
N LEU A 151 -1.93 2.01 9.93
CA LEU A 151 -2.22 0.76 9.25
C LEU A 151 -3.12 -0.07 10.15
N VAL A 152 -4.38 -0.24 9.75
CA VAL A 152 -5.41 -0.85 10.58
C VAL A 152 -5.67 -2.28 10.10
N TRP A 153 -5.23 -3.24 10.89
CA TRP A 153 -5.38 -4.67 10.66
C TRP A 153 -6.62 -5.23 11.39
N GLY A 154 -6.90 -4.68 12.60
CA GLY A 154 -8.10 -4.97 13.38
C GLY A 154 -9.10 -3.82 13.42
N GLY A 155 -9.66 -3.52 14.58
CA GLY A 155 -10.55 -2.36 14.79
C GLY A 155 -9.77 -1.06 14.95
N PRO A 156 -10.26 0.06 14.39
CA PRO A 156 -9.63 1.38 14.51
C PRO A 156 -9.99 2.15 15.80
N ASN A 157 -10.52 1.50 16.83
CA ASN A 157 -11.00 2.15 18.05
C ASN A 157 -9.94 2.98 18.79
N CYS A 158 -8.66 2.57 18.76
CA CYS A 158 -7.56 3.37 19.30
C CYS A 158 -7.38 4.70 18.57
N LEU A 159 -7.48 4.68 17.23
CA LEU A 159 -7.45 5.89 16.41
C LEU A 159 -8.69 6.75 16.66
N ALA A 160 -9.87 6.12 16.81
CA ALA A 160 -11.11 6.82 17.14
C ALA A 160 -11.02 7.54 18.49
N GLN A 161 -10.44 6.91 19.53
CA GLN A 161 -10.24 7.54 20.82
C GLN A 161 -9.25 8.72 20.72
N ALA A 162 -8.14 8.56 19.99
CA ALA A 162 -7.20 9.64 19.76
C ALA A 162 -7.89 10.85 19.09
N LEU A 163 -8.65 10.61 18.03
CA LEU A 163 -9.40 11.64 17.32
C LEU A 163 -10.53 12.25 18.15
N TRP A 164 -11.23 11.44 18.97
CA TRP A 164 -12.25 11.93 19.89
C TRP A 164 -11.65 12.89 20.91
N LYS A 165 -10.51 12.53 21.52
CA LYS A 165 -9.81 13.38 22.49
C LYS A 165 -9.33 14.69 21.88
N VAL A 166 -8.71 14.63 20.69
CA VAL A 166 -8.29 15.81 19.94
C VAL A 166 -9.48 16.72 19.66
N LYS A 167 -10.61 16.15 19.20
CA LYS A 167 -11.84 16.91 18.95
C LYS A 167 -12.43 17.54 20.21
N ALA A 168 -12.33 16.86 21.35
CA ALA A 168 -12.89 17.33 22.62
C ALA A 168 -12.04 18.41 23.30
N THR A 169 -10.74 18.53 22.96
CA THR A 169 -9.78 19.34 23.72
C THR A 169 -9.09 20.43 22.89
N ARG A 170 -9.29 20.47 21.58
CA ARG A 170 -8.60 21.41 20.67
C ARG A 170 -9.56 22.27 19.87
N SER A 171 -9.09 23.40 19.38
CA SER A 171 -9.79 24.28 18.45
C SER A 171 -9.95 23.61 17.07
N GLU A 172 -10.89 24.09 16.26
CA GLU A 172 -11.12 23.58 14.90
C GLU A 172 -9.86 23.65 14.01
N SER A 173 -9.07 24.71 14.14
CA SER A 173 -7.81 24.85 13.38
C SER A 173 -6.76 23.83 13.79
N GLU A 174 -6.64 23.53 15.08
CA GLU A 174 -5.73 22.50 15.57
C GLU A 174 -6.20 21.09 15.19
N ILE A 175 -7.52 20.83 15.22
CA ILE A 175 -8.10 19.57 14.73
C ILE A 175 -7.79 19.38 13.26
N LYS A 176 -8.00 20.41 12.42
CA LYS A 176 -7.69 20.35 10.99
C LYS A 176 -6.21 20.10 10.74
N ALA A 177 -5.33 20.77 11.46
CA ALA A 177 -3.88 20.58 11.37
C ALA A 177 -3.48 19.14 11.78
N PHE A 178 -4.07 18.60 12.85
CA PHE A 178 -3.83 17.22 13.29
C PHE A 178 -4.28 16.20 12.24
N VAL A 179 -5.51 16.33 11.74
CA VAL A 179 -6.09 15.40 10.74
C VAL A 179 -5.32 15.43 9.42
N SER A 180 -4.82 16.60 9.00
CA SER A 180 -4.04 16.74 7.76
C SER A 180 -2.72 15.95 7.75
N LYS A 181 -2.17 15.64 8.93
CA LYS A 181 -0.97 14.82 9.11
C LYS A 181 -1.25 13.31 9.14
N LEU A 182 -2.50 12.88 9.14
CA LEU A 182 -2.87 11.47 9.18
C LEU A 182 -3.12 10.91 7.79
N ARG A 183 -2.73 9.66 7.60
CA ARG A 183 -3.09 8.78 6.50
C ARG A 183 -3.54 7.45 7.09
N VAL A 184 -4.70 6.98 6.71
CA VAL A 184 -5.24 5.72 7.23
C VAL A 184 -5.38 4.72 6.09
N TYR A 185 -4.86 3.53 6.31
CA TYR A 185 -5.20 2.39 5.49
C TYR A 185 -5.76 1.28 6.39
N ALA A 186 -7.07 1.07 6.32
CA ALA A 186 -7.77 -0.01 6.99
C ALA A 186 -8.14 -1.10 5.97
N ILE A 187 -7.89 -2.37 6.29
CA ILE A 187 -8.28 -3.46 5.39
C ILE A 187 -9.81 -3.50 5.22
N SER A 188 -10.55 -3.40 6.32
CA SER A 188 -12.02 -3.41 6.36
C SER A 188 -12.53 -2.67 7.59
N ASP A 189 -13.85 -2.51 7.70
CA ASP A 189 -14.49 -2.07 8.94
C ASP A 189 -14.64 -3.29 9.89
N GLN A 190 -13.69 -3.46 10.80
CA GLN A 190 -13.72 -4.53 11.79
C GLN A 190 -14.36 -4.11 13.12
N ASP A 191 -14.80 -2.86 13.21
CA ASP A 191 -15.68 -2.34 14.24
C ASP A 191 -16.44 -1.10 13.74
N ASP A 192 -17.33 -0.54 14.57
CA ASP A 192 -18.16 0.63 14.22
C ASP A 192 -17.40 1.97 14.32
N SER A 193 -16.19 1.97 14.85
CA SER A 193 -15.42 3.20 15.01
C SER A 193 -14.87 3.74 13.69
N GLY A 194 -14.58 2.88 12.69
CA GLY A 194 -14.15 3.29 11.36
C GLY A 194 -15.17 4.18 10.65
N VAL A 195 -16.43 3.78 10.69
CA VAL A 195 -17.54 4.56 10.14
C VAL A 195 -17.69 5.90 10.89
N TRP A 196 -17.57 5.89 12.23
CA TRP A 196 -17.62 7.11 13.03
C TRP A 196 -16.48 8.09 12.67
N ILE A 197 -15.26 7.57 12.49
CA ILE A 197 -14.09 8.38 12.07
C ILE A 197 -14.40 9.09 10.77
N ARG A 198 -14.81 8.36 9.73
CA ARG A 198 -15.05 8.91 8.39
C ARG A 198 -16.19 9.90 8.36
N LYS A 199 -17.26 9.68 9.12
CA LYS A 199 -18.38 10.63 9.25
C LYS A 199 -17.99 11.91 9.95
N THR A 200 -17.09 11.83 10.93
CA THR A 200 -16.70 12.96 11.77
C THR A 200 -15.60 13.81 11.14
N PHE A 201 -14.62 13.16 10.50
CA PHE A 201 -13.42 13.80 9.94
C PHE A 201 -13.39 13.65 8.42
N LYS A 202 -14.19 14.44 7.74
CA LYS A 202 -14.44 14.34 6.29
C LYS A 202 -13.21 14.59 5.41
N ASP A 203 -12.20 15.30 5.91
CA ASP A 203 -10.97 15.60 5.18
C ASP A 203 -9.84 14.59 5.46
N LEU A 204 -10.09 13.56 6.26
CA LEU A 204 -9.11 12.54 6.56
C LEU A 204 -8.86 11.66 5.33
N PHE A 205 -7.60 11.54 4.94
CA PHE A 205 -7.19 10.57 3.93
C PHE A 205 -7.41 9.15 4.46
N TYR A 206 -8.28 8.38 3.79
CA TYR A 206 -8.71 7.07 4.26
C TYR A 206 -8.85 6.09 3.11
N ILE A 207 -8.04 5.01 3.15
CA ILE A 207 -8.17 3.85 2.25
C ILE A 207 -8.88 2.75 3.03
N VAL A 208 -9.93 2.16 2.45
CA VAL A 208 -10.65 1.04 3.06
C VAL A 208 -11.45 0.25 2.01
N SER A 209 -11.53 -1.06 2.18
CA SER A 209 -12.60 -1.87 1.59
C SER A 209 -13.78 -1.87 2.57
N PRO A 210 -14.76 -0.96 2.41
CA PRO A 210 -15.82 -0.81 3.39
C PRO A 210 -16.75 -2.03 3.29
N GLY A 211 -16.92 -2.71 4.38
CA GLY A 211 -17.77 -3.88 4.45
C GLY A 211 -17.51 -4.68 5.71
N PHE A 212 -18.57 -5.28 6.20
CA PHE A 212 -18.52 -6.06 7.41
C PHE A 212 -18.51 -7.56 7.07
N HIS A 213 -17.69 -8.34 7.76
CA HIS A 213 -17.51 -9.76 7.44
C HIS A 213 -18.83 -10.55 7.38
N ARG A 214 -19.78 -10.30 8.31
CA ARG A 214 -21.09 -10.99 8.39
C ARG A 214 -21.99 -10.71 7.19
N LEU A 215 -21.76 -9.64 6.48
CA LEU A 215 -22.52 -9.26 5.28
C LEU A 215 -21.79 -9.69 3.98
N GLY A 216 -20.74 -10.51 4.09
CA GLY A 216 -19.95 -10.97 2.95
C GLY A 216 -19.00 -9.92 2.44
N GLY A 217 -18.71 -8.84 3.19
CA GLY A 217 -17.82 -7.77 2.78
C GLY A 217 -16.42 -8.26 2.40
N TYR A 218 -15.88 -9.21 3.14
CA TYR A 218 -14.55 -9.77 2.87
C TYR A 218 -14.44 -10.49 1.52
N HIS A 219 -15.54 -11.04 1.00
CA HIS A 219 -15.57 -11.62 -0.33
C HIS A 219 -15.34 -10.60 -1.45
N TYR A 220 -15.61 -9.33 -1.17
CA TYR A 220 -15.50 -8.23 -2.13
C TYR A 220 -14.33 -7.29 -1.82
N ALA A 221 -13.61 -7.50 -0.74
CA ALA A 221 -12.53 -6.62 -0.31
C ALA A 221 -11.25 -6.82 -1.13
N THR A 222 -10.60 -5.73 -1.54
CA THR A 222 -9.34 -5.74 -2.30
C THR A 222 -8.24 -6.50 -1.57
N TRP A 223 -8.08 -6.28 -0.24
CA TRP A 223 -7.03 -6.90 0.56
C TRP A 223 -7.03 -8.43 0.49
N SER A 224 -8.20 -9.05 0.29
CA SER A 224 -8.27 -10.51 0.19
C SER A 224 -7.55 -11.04 -1.06
N GLY A 225 -7.18 -10.19 -2.02
CA GLY A 225 -6.34 -10.54 -3.17
C GLY A 225 -4.93 -10.99 -2.81
N ILE A 226 -4.47 -10.88 -1.56
CA ILE A 226 -3.19 -11.43 -1.14
C ILE A 226 -3.21 -12.97 -1.15
N SER A 227 -4.30 -13.59 -0.70
CA SER A 227 -4.53 -15.05 -0.74
C SER A 227 -5.97 -15.45 -0.42
N GLY A 228 -6.80 -14.52 0.02
CA GLY A 228 -8.16 -14.79 0.50
C GLY A 228 -9.12 -15.33 -0.56
N ASP A 229 -8.81 -15.19 -1.84
CA ASP A 229 -9.57 -15.74 -2.97
C ASP A 229 -9.71 -17.26 -2.85
N LYS A 230 -8.65 -17.93 -2.39
CA LYS A 230 -8.66 -19.37 -2.17
C LYS A 230 -9.72 -19.77 -1.14
N PHE A 231 -9.77 -19.07 -0.03
CA PHE A 231 -10.73 -19.34 1.05
C PHE A 231 -12.16 -18.96 0.66
N HIS A 232 -12.32 -17.78 0.05
CA HIS A 232 -13.63 -17.27 -0.33
C HIS A 232 -14.19 -17.92 -1.60
N GLY A 233 -13.33 -18.53 -2.44
CA GLY A 233 -13.72 -19.35 -3.59
C GLY A 233 -14.51 -18.63 -4.69
N ARG A 234 -14.41 -17.30 -4.80
CA ARG A 234 -15.26 -16.51 -5.71
C ARG A 234 -14.58 -16.01 -6.97
N PHE A 235 -13.26 -15.91 -6.95
CA PHE A 235 -12.53 -15.24 -8.03
C PHE A 235 -11.34 -16.09 -8.44
N GLY A 236 -11.27 -16.41 -9.74
CA GLY A 236 -10.16 -17.14 -10.32
C GLY A 236 -8.97 -16.26 -10.70
N GLY A 237 -7.98 -16.87 -11.32
CA GLY A 237 -6.86 -16.21 -11.98
C GLY A 237 -5.58 -16.10 -11.16
N ALA A 238 -5.66 -16.14 -9.84
CA ALA A 238 -4.49 -16.04 -8.98
C ALA A 238 -3.73 -17.39 -8.85
N ASP A 239 -2.42 -17.34 -8.81
CA ASP A 239 -1.61 -18.50 -8.45
C ASP A 239 -1.58 -18.70 -6.92
N PHE A 240 -2.07 -19.87 -6.46
CA PHE A 240 -2.10 -20.23 -5.05
C PHE A 240 -0.96 -21.16 -4.63
N SER A 241 -0.14 -21.65 -5.54
CA SER A 241 0.97 -22.57 -5.23
C SER A 241 2.05 -21.94 -4.36
N ILE A 242 2.18 -20.60 -4.44
CA ILE A 242 3.19 -19.84 -3.70
C ILE A 242 2.65 -19.12 -2.44
N VAL A 243 1.45 -19.51 -1.98
CA VAL A 243 0.84 -18.97 -0.74
C VAL A 243 0.29 -20.08 0.17
N ASP A 244 0.54 -21.34 -0.13
CA ASP A 244 0.08 -22.45 0.68
C ASP A 244 1.09 -22.88 1.77
N ASN A 245 0.66 -23.72 2.71
CA ASN A 245 1.49 -24.11 3.83
C ASN A 245 2.78 -24.85 3.42
N PRO A 246 2.80 -25.78 2.44
CA PRO A 246 4.03 -26.39 1.99
C PRO A 246 5.08 -25.39 1.49
N TRP A 247 4.67 -24.42 0.66
CA TRP A 247 5.56 -23.40 0.19
C TRP A 247 6.06 -22.48 1.33
N LEU A 248 5.15 -22.11 2.26
CA LEU A 248 5.49 -21.30 3.43
C LEU A 248 6.44 -22.03 4.40
N ASP A 249 6.35 -23.38 4.50
CA ASP A 249 7.29 -24.18 5.29
C ASP A 249 8.70 -24.11 4.71
N GLU A 250 8.82 -24.30 3.40
CA GLU A 250 10.10 -24.33 2.71
C GLU A 250 10.78 -22.97 2.70
N HIS A 251 10.03 -21.91 2.40
CA HIS A 251 10.60 -20.61 2.08
C HIS A 251 10.58 -19.59 3.23
N ILE A 252 9.67 -19.74 4.20
CA ILE A 252 9.48 -18.75 5.27
C ILE A 252 9.75 -19.34 6.65
N ARG A 253 8.98 -20.36 7.08
CA ARG A 253 9.09 -20.91 8.44
C ARG A 253 10.43 -21.57 8.74
N SER A 254 11.09 -22.13 7.75
CA SER A 254 12.45 -22.71 7.86
C SER A 254 13.55 -21.67 8.13
N LYS A 255 13.27 -20.35 8.00
CA LYS A 255 14.29 -19.30 8.04
C LYS A 255 14.50 -18.76 9.44
N GLY A 256 15.31 -19.44 10.22
CA GLY A 256 15.82 -18.98 11.51
C GLY A 256 14.74 -18.69 12.56
N GLU A 257 15.11 -17.85 13.53
CA GLU A 257 14.25 -17.57 14.70
C GLU A 257 13.00 -16.75 14.33
N LEU A 258 13.11 -15.85 13.35
CA LEU A 258 11.95 -15.07 12.91
C LEU A 258 10.98 -15.94 12.09
N GLY A 259 11.47 -16.83 11.23
CA GLY A 259 10.63 -17.75 10.45
C GLY A 259 9.80 -18.68 11.34
N LYS A 260 10.34 -19.12 12.48
CA LYS A 260 9.60 -19.93 13.48
C LYS A 260 8.39 -19.20 14.08
N GLN A 261 8.34 -17.87 14.00
CA GLN A 261 7.22 -17.07 14.48
C GLN A 261 6.07 -16.97 13.48
N TYR A 262 6.31 -17.40 12.22
CA TYR A 262 5.30 -17.37 11.17
C TYR A 262 4.37 -18.60 11.33
N PRO A 263 3.11 -18.42 11.74
CA PRO A 263 2.22 -19.53 12.05
C PRO A 263 1.77 -20.29 10.80
N TYR A 264 1.14 -21.44 10.98
CA TYR A 264 0.46 -22.15 9.91
C TYR A 264 -0.80 -21.38 9.47
N MET A 265 -0.96 -21.24 8.16
CA MET A 265 -2.15 -20.64 7.55
C MET A 265 -3.37 -21.53 7.88
N LYS A 266 -4.40 -20.91 8.46
CA LYS A 266 -5.66 -21.55 8.80
C LYS A 266 -6.76 -21.23 7.78
N PHE A 267 -6.96 -19.96 7.50
CA PHE A 267 -7.97 -19.46 6.55
C PHE A 267 -7.31 -18.83 5.32
N LEU A 268 -6.49 -17.83 5.53
CA LEU A 268 -5.77 -17.12 4.49
C LEU A 268 -4.37 -16.74 4.98
N MET A 269 -3.48 -16.41 4.06
CA MET A 269 -2.16 -15.89 4.34
C MET A 269 -2.22 -14.37 4.38
N GLU A 270 -1.83 -13.75 5.51
CA GLU A 270 -1.46 -12.33 5.60
C GLU A 270 -2.54 -11.34 5.11
N GLY A 271 -3.77 -11.43 5.58
CA GLY A 271 -4.85 -10.50 5.20
C GLY A 271 -4.52 -9.02 5.39
N ASP A 272 -3.63 -8.69 6.31
CA ASP A 272 -3.28 -7.34 6.72
C ASP A 272 -2.10 -6.75 5.96
N SER A 273 -1.26 -7.62 5.37
CA SER A 273 -0.04 -7.22 4.68
C SER A 273 -0.24 -6.19 3.56
N PRO A 274 -1.34 -6.16 2.81
CA PRO A 274 -1.59 -5.12 1.82
C PRO A 274 -1.43 -3.69 2.34
N THR A 275 -1.72 -3.44 3.62
CA THR A 275 -1.62 -2.10 4.22
C THR A 275 -0.20 -1.52 4.19
N PHE A 276 0.81 -2.31 4.56
CA PHE A 276 2.21 -1.85 4.51
C PHE A 276 2.89 -2.18 3.16
N MET A 277 2.45 -3.22 2.45
CA MET A 277 2.93 -3.49 1.09
C MET A 277 2.62 -2.33 0.14
N TYR A 278 1.58 -1.55 0.43
CA TYR A 278 1.25 -0.30 -0.21
C TYR A 278 2.37 0.75 -0.10
N LEU A 279 3.14 0.73 0.99
CA LEU A 279 4.18 1.71 1.31
C LEU A 279 5.60 1.26 0.90
N ILE A 280 5.77 0.04 0.37
CA ILE A 280 7.07 -0.46 -0.06
C ILE A 280 7.58 0.36 -1.26
N ASP A 281 8.76 0.97 -1.09
CA ASP A 281 9.43 1.74 -2.16
C ASP A 281 10.13 0.81 -3.15
N ASN A 282 9.34 0.23 -4.05
CA ASN A 282 9.81 -0.66 -5.10
C ASN A 282 9.76 -0.04 -6.51
N GLY A 283 9.40 1.26 -6.61
CA GLY A 283 9.28 2.00 -7.85
C GLY A 283 7.92 1.86 -8.56
N LEU A 284 7.01 1.01 -8.08
CA LEU A 284 5.67 0.81 -8.66
C LEU A 284 4.65 1.81 -8.15
N GLY A 285 4.53 1.95 -6.82
CA GLY A 285 3.49 2.74 -6.15
C GLY A 285 3.90 4.16 -5.84
N CYS A 286 2.91 4.96 -5.42
CA CYS A 286 3.10 6.26 -4.80
C CYS A 286 2.13 6.38 -3.63
N ALA A 287 2.63 6.63 -2.43
CA ALA A 287 1.81 6.63 -1.21
C ALA A 287 0.67 7.68 -1.23
N GLU A 288 0.86 8.80 -1.92
CA GLU A 288 -0.17 9.85 -2.05
C GLU A 288 -1.13 9.62 -3.23
N HIS A 289 -0.92 8.56 -4.04
CA HIS A 289 -1.72 8.21 -5.21
C HIS A 289 -2.21 6.75 -5.15
N PRO A 290 -3.27 6.48 -4.38
CA PRO A 290 -3.84 5.13 -4.30
C PRO A 290 -4.34 4.57 -5.64
N ASP A 291 -4.66 5.45 -6.58
CA ASP A 291 -5.11 5.13 -7.92
C ASP A 291 -3.99 4.63 -8.87
N TRP A 292 -2.72 4.77 -8.48
CA TRP A 292 -1.61 4.33 -9.33
C TRP A 292 -1.30 2.83 -9.22
N GLY A 293 -1.74 2.19 -8.13
CA GLY A 293 -1.46 0.78 -7.88
C GLY A 293 -0.08 0.52 -7.28
N SER A 294 -0.04 -0.49 -6.42
CA SER A 294 1.14 -0.95 -5.66
C SER A 294 1.00 -2.44 -5.36
N TRP A 295 1.98 -3.03 -4.68
CA TRP A 295 1.83 -4.40 -4.16
C TRP A 295 0.68 -4.53 -3.13
N GLY A 296 0.31 -3.43 -2.48
CA GLY A 296 -0.83 -3.37 -1.55
C GLY A 296 -2.19 -3.06 -2.21
N GLY A 297 -2.24 -3.07 -3.54
CA GLY A 297 -3.46 -2.85 -4.31
C GLY A 297 -3.57 -1.49 -4.98
N ARG A 298 -4.67 -1.30 -5.71
CA ARG A 298 -5.08 -0.04 -6.33
C ARG A 298 -6.47 0.35 -5.85
N TYR A 299 -6.65 1.64 -5.62
CA TYR A 299 -7.87 2.20 -5.03
C TYR A 299 -8.32 3.41 -5.85
N GLU A 300 -9.63 3.63 -5.93
CA GLU A 300 -10.21 4.81 -6.57
C GLU A 300 -10.85 5.75 -5.54
N LEU A 301 -10.81 7.04 -5.79
CA LEU A 301 -11.49 8.02 -4.96
C LEU A 301 -12.99 7.96 -5.24
N TYR A 302 -13.72 7.37 -4.34
CA TYR A 302 -15.11 7.02 -4.51
C TYR A 302 -15.97 7.50 -3.35
N GLN A 303 -17.16 8.00 -3.66
CA GLN A 303 -18.20 8.27 -2.67
C GLN A 303 -19.25 7.15 -2.75
N PRO A 304 -19.17 6.11 -1.90
CA PRO A 304 -20.11 5.02 -1.97
C PRO A 304 -21.53 5.50 -1.73
N ARG A 305 -22.46 4.92 -2.51
CA ARG A 305 -23.90 5.05 -2.23
C ARG A 305 -24.26 4.04 -1.16
N MET A 306 -25.54 4.05 -0.74
CA MET A 306 -26.04 3.03 0.17
C MET A 306 -25.93 1.64 -0.48
N GLU A 307 -25.07 0.82 0.07
CA GLU A 307 -24.89 -0.56 -0.32
C GLU A 307 -25.37 -1.48 0.80
N ARG A 308 -25.92 -2.63 0.44
CA ARG A 308 -26.52 -3.57 1.44
C ARG A 308 -25.50 -4.19 2.40
N TRP A 309 -24.23 -4.15 2.09
CA TRP A 309 -23.14 -4.65 2.95
C TRP A 309 -22.49 -3.59 3.83
N PHE A 310 -22.86 -2.32 3.70
CA PHE A 310 -22.46 -1.29 4.64
C PHE A 310 -23.36 -1.32 5.87
N ILE A 311 -22.79 -1.12 7.04
CA ILE A 311 -23.56 -0.95 8.29
C ILE A 311 -24.39 0.33 8.20
N GLU A 312 -23.80 1.37 7.65
CA GLU A 312 -24.42 2.65 7.39
C GLU A 312 -23.95 3.23 6.04
N PRO A 313 -24.75 4.06 5.37
CA PRO A 313 -24.34 4.71 4.15
C PRO A 313 -23.06 5.52 4.34
N GLU A 314 -22.09 5.29 3.50
CA GLU A 314 -20.89 6.10 3.44
C GLU A 314 -21.22 7.45 2.77
N THR A 315 -20.92 8.56 3.45
CA THR A 315 -21.36 9.90 3.04
C THR A 315 -20.24 10.79 2.53
N ARG A 316 -19.01 10.33 2.55
CA ARG A 316 -17.85 11.11 2.11
C ARG A 316 -17.05 10.35 1.06
N PRO A 317 -16.24 11.05 0.25
CA PRO A 317 -15.26 10.37 -0.60
C PRO A 317 -14.28 9.59 0.26
N ILE A 318 -14.01 8.35 -0.15
CA ILE A 318 -12.96 7.48 0.39
C ILE A 318 -12.17 6.87 -0.75
N TRP A 319 -10.95 6.45 -0.47
CA TRP A 319 -10.21 5.57 -1.37
C TRP A 319 -10.68 4.14 -1.14
N THR A 320 -11.25 3.53 -2.15
CA THR A 320 -11.83 2.19 -2.03
C THR A 320 -11.54 1.34 -3.28
N ASP A 321 -12.06 0.13 -3.28
CA ASP A 321 -11.82 -0.93 -4.25
C ASP A 321 -11.90 -0.45 -5.71
N ALA A 322 -10.77 -0.46 -6.41
CA ALA A 322 -10.68 -0.32 -7.86
C ALA A 322 -10.53 -1.71 -8.49
N GLN A 323 -10.70 -1.84 -9.80
CA GLN A 323 -10.59 -3.11 -10.51
C GLN A 323 -9.51 -3.05 -11.58
N ASP A 324 -8.70 -4.10 -11.68
CA ASP A 324 -7.75 -4.33 -12.77
C ASP A 324 -8.19 -5.52 -13.60
N GLU A 325 -7.90 -5.47 -14.90
CA GLU A 325 -8.08 -6.58 -15.82
C GLU A 325 -6.73 -7.25 -16.07
N VAL A 326 -6.58 -8.50 -15.65
CA VAL A 326 -5.29 -9.20 -15.62
C VAL A 326 -5.45 -10.62 -16.19
N MET A 327 -4.45 -11.06 -16.96
CA MET A 327 -4.32 -12.46 -17.36
C MET A 327 -3.99 -13.31 -16.14
N GLY A 328 -4.83 -14.27 -15.83
CA GLY A 328 -4.62 -15.21 -14.74
C GLY A 328 -3.67 -16.36 -15.10
N CYS A 329 -3.26 -17.13 -14.07
CA CYS A 329 -2.45 -18.34 -14.26
C CYS A 329 -3.19 -19.44 -15.03
N ASP A 330 -4.51 -19.35 -15.13
CA ASP A 330 -5.38 -20.23 -15.93
C ASP A 330 -5.45 -19.84 -17.42
N GLY A 331 -4.72 -18.79 -17.83
CA GLY A 331 -4.72 -18.28 -19.20
C GLY A 331 -5.97 -17.50 -19.60
N SER A 332 -6.82 -17.13 -18.66
CA SER A 332 -8.03 -16.33 -18.86
C SER A 332 -7.88 -14.91 -18.34
N TRP A 333 -8.62 -13.97 -18.93
CA TRP A 333 -8.70 -12.60 -18.42
C TRP A 333 -9.67 -12.50 -17.26
N HIS A 334 -9.24 -11.84 -16.18
CA HIS A 334 -10.02 -11.61 -14.97
C HIS A 334 -10.08 -10.13 -14.64
N THR A 335 -11.29 -9.59 -14.50
CA THR A 335 -11.52 -8.23 -14.00
C THR A 335 -11.96 -8.30 -12.54
N SER A 336 -11.11 -7.84 -11.63
CA SER A 336 -11.34 -7.95 -10.21
C SER A 336 -10.57 -6.88 -9.43
N ASN A 337 -11.12 -6.45 -8.30
CA ASN A 337 -10.36 -5.62 -7.36
C ASN A 337 -9.21 -6.39 -6.71
N LYS A 338 -9.35 -7.70 -6.54
CA LYS A 338 -8.29 -8.57 -6.00
C LYS A 338 -7.11 -8.72 -6.96
N ALA A 339 -7.38 -8.59 -8.27
CA ALA A 339 -6.35 -8.59 -9.31
C ALA A 339 -5.37 -7.42 -9.13
N THR A 340 -5.78 -6.32 -8.51
CA THR A 340 -4.90 -5.19 -8.21
C THR A 340 -3.75 -5.56 -7.26
N ILE A 341 -3.90 -6.67 -6.50
CA ILE A 341 -2.88 -7.24 -5.60
C ILE A 341 -2.24 -8.49 -6.22
N TRP A 342 -3.03 -9.52 -6.58
CA TRP A 342 -2.45 -10.80 -6.97
C TRP A 342 -1.67 -10.75 -8.29
N ARG A 343 -1.88 -9.75 -9.16
CA ARG A 343 -1.03 -9.55 -10.34
C ARG A 343 0.46 -9.38 -10.04
N TRP A 344 0.79 -8.99 -8.82
CA TRP A 344 2.16 -8.79 -8.33
C TRP A 344 2.65 -9.94 -7.45
N ARG A 345 1.88 -11.03 -7.31
CA ARG A 345 2.10 -12.06 -6.29
C ARG A 345 3.48 -12.70 -6.38
N GLU A 346 3.91 -13.10 -7.55
CA GLU A 346 5.24 -13.67 -7.73
C GLU A 346 6.34 -12.71 -7.25
N ALA A 347 6.25 -11.44 -7.64
CA ALA A 347 7.23 -10.44 -7.26
C ALA A 347 7.31 -10.20 -5.75
N TYR A 348 6.15 -10.01 -5.08
CA TYR A 348 6.20 -9.76 -3.64
C TYR A 348 6.48 -11.02 -2.80
N GLN A 349 6.15 -12.21 -3.28
CA GLN A 349 6.51 -13.45 -2.61
C GLN A 349 8.00 -13.74 -2.72
N ASN A 350 8.58 -13.58 -3.91
CA ASN A 350 10.03 -13.72 -4.11
C ASN A 350 10.82 -12.70 -3.29
N ASP A 351 10.36 -11.46 -3.22
CA ASP A 351 10.99 -10.41 -2.40
C ASP A 351 10.95 -10.78 -0.90
N PHE A 352 9.83 -11.34 -0.43
CA PHE A 352 9.72 -11.81 0.94
C PHE A 352 10.65 -13.01 1.22
N VAL A 353 10.76 -13.96 0.29
CA VAL A 353 11.72 -15.07 0.40
C VAL A 353 13.15 -14.56 0.54
N ALA A 354 13.56 -13.62 -0.31
CA ALA A 354 14.87 -13.02 -0.23
C ALA A 354 15.12 -12.35 1.13
N ARG A 355 14.16 -11.58 1.63
CA ARG A 355 14.27 -10.94 2.95
C ARG A 355 14.30 -11.94 4.10
N MET A 356 13.60 -13.07 3.98
CA MET A 356 13.72 -14.18 4.93
C MET A 356 15.08 -14.88 4.83
N ASP A 357 15.62 -15.03 3.63
CA ASP A 357 17.00 -15.52 3.43
C ASP A 357 18.02 -14.58 4.08
N TRP A 358 17.82 -13.25 4.00
CA TRP A 358 18.66 -12.26 4.65
C TRP A 358 18.68 -12.39 6.19
N THR A 359 17.70 -13.09 6.79
CA THR A 359 17.72 -13.37 8.24
C THR A 359 18.73 -14.42 8.64
N VAL A 360 19.22 -15.25 7.70
CA VAL A 360 20.05 -16.44 7.97
C VAL A 360 21.29 -16.56 7.10
N LYS A 361 21.34 -15.92 5.94
CA LYS A 361 22.45 -15.97 4.98
C LYS A 361 23.36 -14.76 5.08
N ASP A 362 24.60 -14.90 4.69
CA ASP A 362 25.49 -13.75 4.48
C ASP A 362 25.22 -13.05 3.14
N TYR A 363 25.73 -11.82 2.98
CA TYR A 363 25.46 -11.00 1.80
C TYR A 363 25.73 -11.72 0.47
N GLY A 364 26.86 -12.37 0.32
CA GLY A 364 27.23 -13.09 -0.90
C GLY A 364 26.49 -14.41 -1.14
N GLU A 365 25.61 -14.83 -0.23
CA GLU A 365 24.82 -16.07 -0.33
C GLU A 365 23.33 -15.82 -0.60
N ALA A 366 22.92 -14.55 -0.59
CA ALA A 366 21.52 -14.16 -0.78
C ALA A 366 21.41 -13.19 -1.96
N ASN A 367 20.26 -13.22 -2.63
CA ASN A 367 19.97 -12.33 -3.73
C ASN A 367 19.50 -10.95 -3.27
N HIS A 368 19.86 -9.89 -4.02
CA HIS A 368 19.46 -8.50 -3.78
C HIS A 368 18.78 -7.94 -5.04
N PRO A 369 17.74 -7.08 -4.87
CA PRO A 369 16.94 -6.64 -6.00
C PRO A 369 17.72 -5.69 -6.93
N PRO A 370 17.39 -5.71 -8.23
CA PRO A 370 17.95 -4.78 -9.20
C PRO A 370 17.58 -3.33 -8.86
N VAL A 371 18.36 -2.39 -9.39
CA VAL A 371 18.18 -0.94 -9.24
C VAL A 371 17.79 -0.36 -10.59
N PRO A 372 16.47 -0.22 -10.90
CA PRO A 372 16.04 0.38 -12.14
C PRO A 372 16.46 1.85 -12.26
N ALA A 373 16.86 2.25 -13.46
CA ALA A 373 17.12 3.62 -13.81
C ALA A 373 16.34 3.99 -15.08
N LEU A 374 15.91 5.24 -15.19
CA LEU A 374 15.32 5.79 -16.39
C LEU A 374 16.30 6.78 -17.01
N ALA A 375 16.70 6.55 -18.26
CA ALA A 375 17.45 7.52 -19.07
C ALA A 375 16.51 8.41 -19.92
N CYS A 376 15.19 8.30 -19.70
CA CYS A 376 14.16 9.20 -20.22
C CYS A 376 13.49 9.96 -19.07
N ALA A 377 12.73 10.99 -19.38
CA ALA A 377 11.97 11.71 -18.36
C ALA A 377 10.90 10.80 -17.75
N ALA A 378 10.79 10.80 -16.42
CA ALA A 378 9.79 10.03 -15.70
C ALA A 378 8.36 10.61 -15.88
N GLU A 379 8.26 11.89 -16.22
CA GLU A 379 7.01 12.55 -16.60
C GLU A 379 7.24 13.42 -17.83
N MET A 380 6.32 13.33 -18.80
CA MET A 380 6.40 14.08 -20.05
C MET A 380 5.02 14.42 -20.59
N THR A 381 4.98 15.41 -21.48
CA THR A 381 3.80 15.80 -22.23
C THR A 381 3.97 15.44 -23.70
N ALA A 382 2.94 14.87 -24.31
CA ALA A 382 2.98 14.48 -25.73
C ALA A 382 1.61 14.66 -26.39
N ALA A 383 1.62 14.90 -27.69
CA ALA A 383 0.40 14.92 -28.49
C ALA A 383 0.05 13.50 -29.01
N THR A 384 -1.20 13.32 -29.40
CA THR A 384 -1.62 12.08 -30.07
C THR A 384 -0.86 11.90 -31.39
N GLY A 385 -0.26 10.74 -31.60
CA GLY A 385 0.59 10.42 -32.74
C GLY A 385 2.08 10.62 -32.52
N ASP A 386 2.49 11.26 -31.44
CA ASP A 386 3.90 11.39 -31.08
C ASP A 386 4.53 10.05 -30.71
N THR A 387 5.82 9.92 -31.01
CA THR A 387 6.61 8.75 -30.63
C THR A 387 7.29 8.99 -29.28
N ILE A 388 6.95 8.19 -28.30
CA ILE A 388 7.56 8.18 -26.96
C ILE A 388 8.69 7.15 -26.96
N ARG A 389 9.90 7.60 -26.64
CA ARG A 389 11.08 6.74 -26.47
C ARG A 389 11.32 6.51 -24.98
N LEU A 390 11.55 5.25 -24.63
CA LEU A 390 11.79 4.77 -23.27
C LEU A 390 13.18 4.16 -23.20
N SER A 391 13.90 4.39 -22.12
CA SER A 391 15.23 3.80 -21.92
C SER A 391 15.48 3.52 -20.45
N ALA A 392 15.91 2.30 -20.17
CA ALA A 392 16.38 1.83 -18.87
C ALA A 392 17.91 1.83 -18.75
N LEU A 393 18.59 2.64 -19.57
CA LEU A 393 20.04 2.77 -19.51
C LEU A 393 20.48 3.27 -18.12
N GLY A 394 21.44 2.60 -17.51
CA GLY A 394 21.92 2.88 -16.15
C GLY A 394 21.31 1.95 -15.09
N THR A 395 20.35 1.10 -15.47
CA THR A 395 19.87 0.02 -14.59
C THR A 395 21.01 -0.93 -14.26
N SER A 396 21.13 -1.34 -13.01
CA SER A 396 22.18 -2.21 -12.51
C SER A 396 21.64 -3.25 -11.54
N ASP A 397 22.46 -4.24 -11.27
CA ASP A 397 22.21 -5.26 -10.27
C ASP A 397 23.33 -5.27 -9.23
N PRO A 398 23.04 -5.33 -7.90
CA PRO A 398 24.07 -5.32 -6.86
C PRO A 398 24.95 -6.58 -6.86
N ASP A 399 24.39 -7.72 -7.27
CA ASP A 399 25.05 -9.02 -7.26
C ASP A 399 25.71 -9.34 -8.62
N GLY A 400 25.45 -8.49 -9.62
CA GLY A 400 25.96 -8.66 -10.98
C GLY A 400 25.12 -9.63 -11.83
N ASP A 401 23.91 -9.90 -11.43
CA ASP A 401 22.98 -10.78 -12.15
C ASP A 401 22.56 -10.20 -13.50
N SER A 402 22.20 -11.09 -14.42
CA SER A 402 21.62 -10.69 -15.70
C SER A 402 20.20 -10.17 -15.50
N LEU A 403 19.85 -9.13 -16.26
CA LEU A 403 18.58 -8.42 -16.10
C LEU A 403 17.66 -8.67 -17.30
N SER A 404 16.39 -8.93 -17.00
CA SER A 404 15.30 -8.92 -17.96
C SER A 404 14.43 -7.68 -17.76
N TYR A 405 13.91 -7.16 -18.85
CA TYR A 405 13.11 -5.93 -18.89
C TYR A 405 11.71 -6.26 -19.37
N SER A 406 10.71 -5.55 -18.83
CA SER A 406 9.34 -5.60 -19.32
C SER A 406 8.69 -4.22 -19.20
N TRP A 407 8.44 -3.60 -20.37
CA TRP A 407 7.70 -2.35 -20.46
C TRP A 407 6.25 -2.66 -20.79
N PHE A 408 5.32 -2.19 -19.95
CA PHE A 408 3.90 -2.37 -20.22
C PHE A 408 3.08 -1.12 -19.86
N TYR A 409 1.96 -0.98 -20.55
CA TYR A 409 0.97 0.04 -20.24
C TYR A 409 0.08 -0.43 -19.11
N TYR A 410 -0.13 0.44 -18.11
CA TYR A 410 -1.02 0.19 -16.97
C TYR A 410 -2.24 1.13 -17.12
N PRO A 411 -3.23 0.74 -17.95
CA PRO A 411 -4.35 1.63 -18.34
C PRO A 411 -5.20 2.02 -17.14
N GLU A 412 -5.36 1.12 -16.18
CA GLU A 412 -6.22 1.34 -15.01
C GLU A 412 -5.68 2.40 -14.07
N ALA A 413 -4.36 2.65 -14.08
CA ALA A 413 -3.72 3.69 -13.27
C ALA A 413 -3.81 5.08 -13.91
N GLY A 414 -4.15 5.16 -15.21
CA GLY A 414 -4.23 6.39 -15.98
C GLY A 414 -5.64 6.89 -16.21
N THR A 415 -5.73 8.09 -16.78
CA THR A 415 -7.01 8.71 -17.18
C THR A 415 -7.19 8.83 -18.70
N PHE A 416 -6.12 8.54 -19.47
CA PHE A 416 -6.20 8.46 -20.91
C PHE A 416 -7.01 7.23 -21.30
N ASN A 417 -8.14 7.44 -21.95
CA ASN A 417 -9.01 6.37 -22.40
C ASN A 417 -9.09 6.37 -23.91
N VAL A 418 -8.56 5.34 -24.54
CA VAL A 418 -8.75 5.10 -25.96
C VAL A 418 -10.10 4.39 -26.11
N ALA A 419 -11.01 4.95 -26.92
CA ALA A 419 -12.25 4.29 -27.30
C ALA A 419 -12.03 2.88 -27.92
N THR A 420 -10.80 2.56 -28.26
CA THR A 420 -10.32 1.28 -28.78
C THR A 420 -10.22 0.16 -27.75
N ALA A 421 -10.42 0.41 -26.44
CA ALA A 421 -10.62 -0.67 -25.48
C ALA A 421 -11.80 -1.59 -25.88
N ARG A 422 -12.73 -1.10 -26.69
CA ARG A 422 -13.76 -1.91 -27.35
C ARG A 422 -13.26 -2.72 -28.54
N THR A 423 -12.09 -2.42 -29.10
CA THR A 423 -11.53 -3.10 -30.27
C THR A 423 -10.41 -4.07 -29.93
N GLY A 424 -10.08 -4.25 -28.64
CA GLY A 424 -9.14 -5.28 -28.17
C GLY A 424 -7.68 -5.12 -28.64
N SER A 425 -7.26 -3.95 -29.09
CA SER A 425 -5.87 -3.71 -29.44
C SER A 425 -5.13 -3.05 -28.27
N PRO A 426 -4.33 -3.80 -27.49
CA PRO A 426 -3.50 -3.20 -26.45
C PRO A 426 -2.49 -2.23 -27.07
N LEU A 427 -2.04 -1.23 -26.26
CA LEU A 427 -0.96 -0.35 -26.69
C LEU A 427 0.27 -1.20 -27.07
N LYS A 428 0.71 -1.09 -28.32
CA LYS A 428 1.91 -1.79 -28.78
C LYS A 428 3.15 -1.01 -28.37
N ILE A 429 3.94 -1.57 -27.45
CA ILE A 429 5.25 -1.08 -27.10
C ILE A 429 6.29 -1.93 -27.85
N VAL A 430 7.02 -1.31 -28.74
CA VAL A 430 8.07 -1.98 -29.54
C VAL A 430 9.34 -2.06 -28.69
N GLY A 431 9.95 -3.26 -28.60
CA GLY A 431 11.07 -3.52 -27.70
C GLY A 431 10.67 -3.60 -26.24
N HIS A 432 9.42 -4.00 -25.94
CA HIS A 432 8.89 -4.08 -24.59
C HIS A 432 9.68 -4.99 -23.64
N ASP A 433 10.45 -5.93 -24.17
CA ASP A 433 11.33 -6.87 -23.47
C ASP A 433 12.82 -6.47 -23.50
N SER A 434 13.10 -5.26 -23.95
CA SER A 434 14.45 -4.74 -24.12
C SER A 434 14.70 -3.52 -23.22
N ARG A 435 15.98 -3.19 -23.00
CA ARG A 435 16.39 -2.00 -22.27
C ARG A 435 15.82 -0.71 -22.86
N ASP A 436 15.75 -0.64 -24.19
CA ASP A 436 15.24 0.51 -24.92
C ASP A 436 13.96 0.13 -25.67
N ALA A 437 12.92 0.93 -25.54
CA ALA A 437 11.61 0.68 -26.12
C ALA A 437 10.99 1.98 -26.66
N TYR A 438 9.92 1.86 -27.43
CA TYR A 438 9.12 3.01 -27.82
C TYR A 438 7.68 2.63 -28.13
N PHE A 439 6.80 3.62 -28.09
CA PHE A 439 5.43 3.49 -28.58
C PHE A 439 4.95 4.78 -29.22
N ILE A 440 3.86 4.69 -29.97
CA ILE A 440 3.19 5.85 -30.53
C ILE A 440 1.95 6.14 -29.71
N VAL A 441 1.77 7.39 -29.26
CA VAL A 441 0.59 7.81 -28.50
C VAL A 441 -0.66 7.60 -29.37
N PRO A 442 -1.66 6.79 -28.94
CA PRO A 442 -2.81 6.48 -29.77
C PRO A 442 -3.60 7.72 -30.17
N LYS A 443 -4.14 7.70 -31.40
CA LYS A 443 -5.06 8.74 -31.89
C LYS A 443 -6.49 8.40 -31.46
N GLY A 444 -7.24 9.42 -31.12
CA GLY A 444 -8.67 9.28 -30.76
C GLY A 444 -8.83 8.69 -29.35
N GLY A 445 -9.29 9.49 -28.45
CA GLY A 445 -9.50 9.10 -27.06
C GLY A 445 -9.76 10.31 -26.18
N ARG A 446 -10.15 10.06 -24.93
CA ARG A 446 -10.21 11.10 -23.91
C ARG A 446 -8.78 11.42 -23.49
N LEU A 447 -8.39 12.69 -23.59
CA LEU A 447 -7.10 13.17 -23.11
C LEU A 447 -6.92 12.90 -21.61
N GLY A 448 -5.70 12.64 -21.20
CA GLY A 448 -5.38 12.31 -19.82
C GLY A 448 -3.98 11.75 -19.67
N THR A 449 -3.75 11.01 -18.61
CA THR A 449 -2.45 10.42 -18.27
C THR A 449 -2.35 8.97 -18.72
N MET A 450 -1.22 8.58 -19.31
CA MET A 450 -0.84 7.19 -19.56
C MET A 450 0.27 6.80 -18.58
N HIS A 451 0.14 5.66 -17.93
CA HIS A 451 1.15 5.11 -17.04
C HIS A 451 1.86 3.94 -17.71
N ILE A 452 3.14 4.10 -18.00
CA ILE A 452 3.99 3.03 -18.54
C ILE A 452 4.90 2.55 -17.42
N ILE A 453 4.88 1.26 -17.17
CA ILE A 453 5.69 0.64 -16.12
C ILE A 453 6.85 -0.10 -16.78
N LEU A 454 8.04 0.13 -16.26
CA LEU A 454 9.20 -0.74 -16.43
C LEU A 454 9.25 -1.69 -15.25
N ALA A 455 9.20 -2.99 -15.49
CA ALA A 455 9.60 -4.02 -14.55
C ALA A 455 10.99 -4.54 -14.94
N VAL A 456 11.91 -4.55 -14.00
CA VAL A 456 13.25 -5.12 -14.15
C VAL A 456 13.35 -6.30 -13.21
N THR A 457 13.68 -7.48 -13.74
CA THR A 457 13.80 -8.71 -12.96
C THR A 457 15.19 -9.29 -13.17
N ASP A 458 15.87 -9.63 -12.07
CA ASP A 458 17.17 -10.29 -12.09
C ASP A 458 17.08 -11.79 -12.39
N SER A 459 18.24 -12.44 -12.53
CA SER A 459 18.37 -13.90 -12.71
C SER A 459 18.76 -14.63 -11.43
N GLY A 460 18.80 -13.93 -10.30
CA GLY A 460 19.14 -14.49 -9.00
C GLY A 460 18.11 -15.49 -8.45
N THR A 461 18.34 -15.99 -7.26
CA THR A 461 17.42 -16.94 -6.62
C THR A 461 17.12 -16.51 -5.18
N PRO A 462 15.84 -16.17 -4.87
CA PRO A 462 14.70 -16.04 -5.79
C PRO A 462 14.88 -14.86 -6.77
N ARG A 463 14.22 -14.89 -7.93
CA ARG A 463 14.23 -13.79 -8.89
C ARG A 463 13.52 -12.58 -8.31
N LEU A 464 14.18 -11.42 -8.31
CA LEU A 464 13.64 -10.21 -7.69
C LEU A 464 13.27 -9.16 -8.74
N THR A 465 12.17 -8.46 -8.49
CA THR A 465 11.64 -7.45 -9.42
C THR A 465 11.56 -6.08 -8.75
N ARG A 466 12.01 -5.05 -9.46
CA ARG A 466 11.82 -3.65 -9.13
C ARG A 466 11.26 -2.90 -10.33
N TYR A 467 10.69 -1.75 -10.09
CA TYR A 467 9.94 -1.03 -11.09
C TYR A 467 10.45 0.40 -11.27
N ALA A 468 10.08 0.98 -12.41
CA ALA A 468 10.09 2.43 -12.62
C ALA A 468 8.83 2.81 -13.40
N ARG A 469 8.33 4.02 -13.17
CA ARG A 469 7.11 4.53 -13.79
C ARG A 469 7.41 5.73 -14.68
N VAL A 470 6.87 5.71 -15.88
CA VAL A 470 6.83 6.85 -16.78
C VAL A 470 5.38 7.30 -16.96
N ILE A 471 5.10 8.57 -16.74
CA ILE A 471 3.78 9.19 -16.91
C ILE A 471 3.81 10.07 -18.16
N VAL A 472 2.91 9.83 -19.08
CA VAL A 472 2.73 10.64 -20.28
C VAL A 472 1.43 11.40 -20.20
N ASN A 473 1.51 12.73 -20.08
CA ASN A 473 0.37 13.64 -20.10
C ASN A 473 -0.02 13.89 -21.56
N VAL A 474 -1.09 13.24 -22.02
CA VAL A 474 -1.53 13.34 -23.42
C VAL A 474 -2.37 14.58 -23.62
N ILE A 475 -1.91 15.43 -24.53
CA ILE A 475 -2.58 16.64 -24.99
C ILE A 475 -3.08 16.50 -26.43
N LYS A 476 -3.80 17.52 -26.93
CA LYS A 476 -4.27 17.56 -28.33
C LYS A 476 -3.12 17.62 -29.32
#